data_035f065ca7e3de87395db821764f71c9
#
_entry.id   035f065ca7e3de87395db821764f71c9
#
_cell.length_a   1.000
_cell.length_b   1.000
_cell.length_c   1.000
_cell.angle_alpha   90.00
_cell.angle_beta   90.00
_cell.angle_gamma   90.00
#
_symmetry.space_group_name_H-M   'P 1'
#
loop_
_entity.id
_entity.type
_entity.pdbx_description
1 polymer ?
#
loop_
_entity_poly.entity_id
_entity_poly.type
_entity_poly.pdbx_seq_one_letter_code
_entity_poly.pdbx_strand_id
1 'polypeptide(L)'
;VEISEHLDALRREGALLADAAGRTDLDAPVPTCPEWRLRDLLLHTGQVHRWATAIVRDRLRQPPDEAATRAARGPDPDDAGLLGWFRDGHAALVAELDRAPAGLDCWSFLPAKSPLAFWARRQAHETAVHRVDAESAAGAAEPTATDPAFAADGLAELLTGFLVRPRGRLRSERTRTLLVRATDRPVSWLVTIGRDPVTVTEGAGAGPADCTVTGRAHDLYLLLWNRLPADRAEVAGDASLLDLWREGSPIRWG
;
A
#
# COMPACT_ATOMS: atom_id res chain seq x y z
N VAL A 1 -0.68 14.90 4.19
CA VAL A 1 0.09 14.86 2.94
C VAL A 1 -0.77 15.44 1.83
N GLU A 2 -0.21 16.32 1.01
CA GLU A 2 -0.91 16.96 -0.11
C GLU A 2 -0.75 16.13 -1.39
N ILE A 3 -1.57 16.43 -2.42
CA ILE A 3 -1.54 15.69 -3.70
C ILE A 3 -0.15 15.75 -4.34
N SER A 4 0.50 16.92 -4.35
CA SER A 4 1.84 17.08 -4.91
C SER A 4 2.88 16.21 -4.20
N GLU A 5 2.81 16.10 -2.88
CA GLU A 5 3.72 15.25 -2.09
C GLU A 5 3.50 13.76 -2.40
N HIS A 6 2.25 13.33 -2.62
CA HIS A 6 1.95 11.97 -3.09
C HIS A 6 2.49 11.72 -4.50
N LEU A 7 2.39 12.69 -5.41
CA LEU A 7 2.95 12.56 -6.76
C LEU A 7 4.48 12.49 -6.74
N ASP A 8 5.14 13.27 -5.88
CA ASP A 8 6.59 13.21 -5.71
C ASP A 8 7.03 11.86 -5.09
N ALA A 9 6.26 11.34 -4.14
CA ALA A 9 6.46 10.00 -3.61
C ALA A 9 6.28 8.93 -4.71
N LEU A 10 5.20 9.01 -5.50
CA LEU A 10 4.95 8.06 -6.60
C LEU A 10 6.11 8.04 -7.61
N ARG A 11 6.63 9.21 -8.00
CA ARG A 11 7.80 9.33 -8.89
C ARG A 11 9.01 8.63 -8.31
N ARG A 12 9.33 8.93 -7.04
CA ARG A 12 10.49 8.37 -6.33
C ARG A 12 10.37 6.86 -6.14
N GLU A 13 9.24 6.39 -5.64
CA GLU A 13 9.03 4.97 -5.33
C GLU A 13 9.04 4.11 -6.61
N GLY A 14 8.46 4.60 -7.71
CA GLY A 14 8.51 3.91 -9.01
C GLY A 14 9.92 3.85 -9.59
N ALA A 15 10.73 4.90 -9.43
CA ALA A 15 12.13 4.89 -9.85
C ALA A 15 12.94 3.86 -9.05
N LEU A 16 12.79 3.84 -7.71
CA LEU A 16 13.47 2.87 -6.83
C LEU A 16 13.05 1.43 -7.13
N LEU A 17 11.76 1.19 -7.40
CA LEU A 17 11.27 -0.13 -7.80
C LEU A 17 11.93 -0.57 -9.11
N ALA A 18 11.94 0.29 -10.12
CA ALA A 18 12.57 0.02 -11.40
C ALA A 18 14.09 -0.23 -11.31
N ASP A 19 14.76 0.49 -10.40
CA ASP A 19 16.20 0.33 -10.15
C ASP A 19 16.50 -0.99 -9.43
N ALA A 20 15.69 -1.38 -8.46
CA ALA A 20 15.80 -2.68 -7.79
C ALA A 20 15.57 -3.82 -8.78
N ALA A 21 14.52 -3.72 -9.60
CA ALA A 21 14.20 -4.72 -10.62
C ALA A 21 15.26 -4.81 -11.72
N GLY A 22 15.86 -3.68 -12.14
CA GLY A 22 16.86 -3.65 -13.22
C GLY A 22 18.18 -4.33 -12.90
N ARG A 23 18.45 -4.64 -11.61
CA ARG A 23 19.66 -5.36 -11.15
C ARG A 23 19.38 -6.76 -10.62
N THR A 24 18.17 -7.27 -10.80
CA THR A 24 17.70 -8.52 -10.21
C THR A 24 17.14 -9.42 -11.31
N ASP A 25 17.34 -10.72 -11.19
CA ASP A 25 16.77 -11.70 -12.10
C ASP A 25 15.24 -11.69 -11.99
N LEU A 26 14.53 -11.75 -13.12
CA LEU A 26 13.06 -11.79 -13.15
C LEU A 26 12.47 -13.04 -12.48
N ASP A 27 13.24 -14.12 -12.39
CA ASP A 27 12.87 -15.33 -11.67
C ASP A 27 13.18 -15.29 -10.16
N ALA A 28 13.81 -14.23 -9.67
CA ALA A 28 14.10 -14.09 -8.24
C ALA A 28 12.80 -14.13 -7.43
N PRO A 29 12.75 -14.94 -6.34
CA PRO A 29 11.59 -14.99 -5.46
C PRO A 29 11.42 -13.63 -4.75
N VAL A 30 10.18 -13.28 -4.43
CA VAL A 30 9.84 -12.08 -3.64
C VAL A 30 9.55 -12.54 -2.20
N PRO A 31 10.49 -12.43 -1.24
CA PRO A 31 10.32 -12.96 0.12
C PRO A 31 9.09 -12.42 0.86
N THR A 32 8.72 -11.18 0.60
CA THR A 32 7.55 -10.51 1.18
C THR A 32 6.22 -10.87 0.50
N CYS A 33 6.28 -11.52 -0.68
CA CYS A 33 5.15 -12.07 -1.43
C CYS A 33 5.52 -13.48 -1.94
N PRO A 34 5.50 -14.53 -1.09
CA PRO A 34 6.13 -15.82 -1.37
C PRO A 34 5.63 -16.56 -2.62
N GLU A 35 4.41 -16.24 -3.08
CA GLU A 35 3.84 -16.82 -4.30
C GLU A 35 4.33 -16.12 -5.58
N TRP A 36 5.09 -15.02 -5.45
CA TRP A 36 5.52 -14.19 -6.57
C TRP A 36 7.02 -14.30 -6.84
N ARG A 37 7.34 -14.18 -8.12
CA ARG A 37 8.67 -13.82 -8.62
C ARG A 37 8.69 -12.36 -8.99
N LEU A 38 9.87 -11.80 -9.22
CA LEU A 38 10.01 -10.39 -9.60
C LEU A 38 9.22 -10.04 -10.87
N ARG A 39 9.13 -10.99 -11.85
CA ARG A 39 8.29 -10.80 -13.04
C ARG A 39 6.82 -10.59 -12.70
N ASP A 40 6.28 -11.34 -11.75
CA ASP A 40 4.88 -11.24 -11.32
C ASP A 40 4.61 -9.89 -10.64
N LEU A 41 5.56 -9.43 -9.83
CA LEU A 41 5.52 -8.12 -9.17
C LEU A 41 5.48 -6.97 -10.19
N LEU A 42 6.40 -6.99 -11.19
CA LEU A 42 6.45 -5.96 -12.23
C LEU A 42 5.19 -5.97 -13.10
N LEU A 43 4.71 -7.15 -13.47
CA LEU A 43 3.48 -7.31 -14.24
C LEU A 43 2.28 -6.76 -13.47
N HIS A 44 2.11 -7.19 -12.22
CA HIS A 44 1.03 -6.73 -11.34
C HIS A 44 1.05 -5.20 -11.21
N THR A 45 2.17 -4.64 -10.77
CA THR A 45 2.27 -3.19 -10.50
C THR A 45 2.06 -2.38 -11.78
N GLY A 46 2.64 -2.81 -12.90
CA GLY A 46 2.45 -2.16 -14.20
C GLY A 46 1.01 -2.25 -14.72
N GLN A 47 0.30 -3.34 -14.44
CA GLN A 47 -1.13 -3.49 -14.74
C GLN A 47 -1.98 -2.56 -13.86
N VAL A 48 -1.67 -2.44 -12.56
CA VAL A 48 -2.35 -1.52 -11.64
C VAL A 48 -2.17 -0.06 -12.08
N HIS A 49 -0.95 0.32 -12.49
CA HIS A 49 -0.69 1.68 -13.01
C HIS A 49 -1.54 1.99 -14.24
N ARG A 50 -1.63 1.08 -15.22
CA ARG A 50 -2.43 1.27 -16.44
C ARG A 50 -3.92 1.32 -16.16
N TRP A 51 -4.39 0.46 -15.28
CA TRP A 51 -5.77 0.46 -14.82
C TRP A 51 -6.16 1.79 -14.17
N ALA A 52 -5.34 2.30 -13.24
CA ALA A 52 -5.55 3.59 -12.59
C ALA A 52 -5.50 4.74 -13.61
N THR A 53 -4.53 4.71 -14.53
CA THR A 53 -4.41 5.69 -15.63
C THR A 53 -5.68 5.75 -16.46
N ALA A 54 -6.26 4.61 -16.84
CA ALA A 54 -7.49 4.57 -17.62
C ALA A 54 -8.67 5.18 -16.87
N ILE A 55 -8.83 4.88 -15.58
CA ILE A 55 -9.92 5.44 -14.76
C ILE A 55 -9.83 6.96 -14.68
N VAL A 56 -8.64 7.48 -14.42
CA VAL A 56 -8.41 8.93 -14.30
C VAL A 56 -8.58 9.64 -15.65
N ARG A 57 -7.94 9.14 -16.69
CA ARG A 57 -7.97 9.69 -18.05
C ARG A 57 -9.39 9.73 -18.64
N ASP A 58 -10.09 8.60 -18.53
CA ASP A 58 -11.41 8.43 -19.16
C ASP A 58 -12.54 8.85 -18.20
N ARG A 59 -12.20 9.34 -17.00
CA ARG A 59 -13.12 9.80 -15.95
C ARG A 59 -14.23 8.80 -15.68
N LEU A 60 -13.85 7.53 -15.52
CA LEU A 60 -14.80 6.46 -15.29
C LEU A 60 -15.50 6.65 -13.95
N ARG A 61 -16.83 6.71 -13.93
CA ARG A 61 -17.64 6.91 -12.71
C ARG A 61 -17.97 5.63 -11.97
N GLN A 62 -17.63 4.49 -12.57
CA GLN A 62 -17.81 3.15 -12.01
C GLN A 62 -16.55 2.33 -12.25
N PRO A 63 -16.30 1.27 -11.46
CA PRO A 63 -15.20 0.38 -11.74
C PRO A 63 -15.35 -0.19 -13.17
N PRO A 64 -14.27 -0.23 -13.97
CA PRO A 64 -14.34 -0.87 -15.28
C PRO A 64 -14.66 -2.36 -15.14
N ASP A 65 -15.42 -2.89 -16.07
CA ASP A 65 -15.65 -4.32 -16.17
C ASP A 65 -14.37 -5.08 -16.57
N GLU A 66 -14.44 -6.41 -16.63
CA GLU A 66 -13.27 -7.23 -16.94
C GLU A 66 -12.71 -6.94 -18.34
N ALA A 67 -13.57 -6.70 -19.34
CA ALA A 67 -13.13 -6.41 -20.71
C ALA A 67 -12.42 -5.06 -20.80
N ALA A 68 -12.99 -4.02 -20.18
CA ALA A 68 -12.38 -2.69 -20.11
C ALA A 68 -11.08 -2.70 -19.29
N THR A 69 -11.04 -3.47 -18.20
CA THR A 69 -9.82 -3.66 -17.39
C THR A 69 -8.72 -4.32 -18.20
N ARG A 70 -9.03 -5.37 -18.94
CA ARG A 70 -8.08 -6.05 -19.83
C ARG A 70 -7.59 -5.13 -20.94
N ALA A 71 -8.48 -4.35 -21.55
CA ALA A 71 -8.12 -3.38 -22.57
C ALA A 71 -7.19 -2.27 -22.03
N ALA A 72 -7.45 -1.79 -20.80
CA ALA A 72 -6.61 -0.78 -20.14
C ALA A 72 -5.19 -1.29 -19.83
N ARG A 73 -5.07 -2.54 -19.40
CA ARG A 73 -3.78 -3.20 -19.12
C ARG A 73 -2.95 -3.45 -20.39
N GLY A 74 -3.63 -3.69 -21.52
CA GLY A 74 -3.01 -4.09 -22.76
C GLY A 74 -2.48 -5.54 -22.72
N PRO A 75 -1.76 -6.00 -23.74
CA PRO A 75 -1.11 -7.29 -23.75
C PRO A 75 0.05 -7.32 -22.76
N ASP A 76 0.27 -8.48 -22.13
CA ASP A 76 1.41 -8.70 -21.28
C ASP A 76 2.70 -8.70 -22.13
N PRO A 77 3.74 -8.01 -21.69
CA PRO A 77 5.02 -7.98 -22.40
C PRO A 77 5.77 -9.31 -22.21
N ASP A 78 6.73 -9.57 -23.10
CA ASP A 78 7.75 -10.58 -22.84
C ASP A 78 8.75 -10.12 -21.78
N ASP A 79 9.58 -11.03 -21.29
CA ASP A 79 10.57 -10.74 -20.25
C ASP A 79 11.56 -9.64 -20.64
N ALA A 80 11.97 -9.60 -21.91
CA ALA A 80 12.92 -8.59 -22.40
C ALA A 80 12.32 -7.17 -22.37
N GLY A 81 11.02 -7.06 -22.59
CA GLY A 81 10.28 -5.80 -22.58
C GLY A 81 9.70 -5.40 -21.21
N LEU A 82 9.63 -6.32 -20.24
CA LEU A 82 8.84 -6.16 -19.04
C LEU A 82 9.22 -4.93 -18.19
N LEU A 83 10.51 -4.71 -17.95
CA LEU A 83 10.97 -3.55 -17.20
C LEU A 83 10.68 -2.23 -17.92
N GLY A 84 10.88 -2.18 -19.23
CA GLY A 84 10.51 -1.02 -20.06
C GLY A 84 9.00 -0.76 -19.99
N TRP A 85 8.22 -1.80 -20.16
CA TRP A 85 6.77 -1.74 -20.07
C TRP A 85 6.29 -1.22 -18.69
N PHE A 86 6.89 -1.68 -17.59
CA PHE A 86 6.61 -1.14 -16.26
C PHE A 86 6.91 0.36 -16.18
N ARG A 87 8.11 0.80 -16.60
CA ARG A 87 8.53 2.21 -16.60
C ARG A 87 7.58 3.10 -17.39
N ASP A 88 7.16 2.66 -18.56
CA ASP A 88 6.22 3.40 -19.41
C ASP A 88 4.86 3.56 -18.75
N GLY A 89 4.35 2.49 -18.12
CA GLY A 89 3.08 2.52 -17.39
C GLY A 89 3.12 3.44 -16.16
N HIS A 90 4.22 3.40 -15.41
CA HIS A 90 4.45 4.31 -14.29
C HIS A 90 4.54 5.77 -14.74
N ALA A 91 5.31 6.07 -15.77
CA ALA A 91 5.43 7.43 -16.31
C ALA A 91 4.09 7.96 -16.83
N ALA A 92 3.30 7.12 -17.50
CA ALA A 92 1.97 7.49 -17.98
C ALA A 92 1.01 7.80 -16.83
N LEU A 93 1.03 7.01 -15.75
CA LEU A 93 0.23 7.28 -14.54
C LEU A 93 0.60 8.60 -13.89
N VAL A 94 1.89 8.84 -13.67
CA VAL A 94 2.38 10.10 -13.09
C VAL A 94 1.93 11.28 -13.94
N ALA A 95 2.12 11.22 -15.26
CA ALA A 95 1.73 12.30 -16.16
C ALA A 95 0.21 12.54 -16.17
N GLU A 96 -0.60 11.47 -16.08
CA GLU A 96 -2.05 11.59 -16.03
C GLU A 96 -2.54 12.26 -14.74
N LEU A 97 -2.01 11.85 -13.59
CA LEU A 97 -2.37 12.42 -12.29
C LEU A 97 -1.90 13.88 -12.17
N ASP A 98 -0.73 14.21 -12.71
CA ASP A 98 -0.16 15.57 -12.67
C ASP A 98 -0.98 16.58 -13.48
N ARG A 99 -1.52 16.16 -14.64
CA ARG A 99 -2.36 17.01 -15.51
C ARG A 99 -3.84 16.99 -15.16
N ALA A 100 -4.27 16.07 -14.28
CA ALA A 100 -5.68 15.93 -13.94
C ALA A 100 -6.20 17.21 -13.25
N PRO A 101 -7.41 17.71 -13.62
CA PRO A 101 -7.94 18.92 -13.01
C PRO A 101 -8.31 18.69 -11.55
N ALA A 102 -8.20 19.71 -10.70
CA ALA A 102 -8.59 19.65 -9.29
C ALA A 102 -10.04 19.18 -9.07
N GLY A 103 -10.93 19.47 -10.02
CA GLY A 103 -12.33 19.01 -10.03
C GLY A 103 -12.55 17.70 -10.75
N LEU A 104 -11.53 16.82 -10.83
CA LEU A 104 -11.68 15.48 -11.41
C LEU A 104 -12.85 14.75 -10.74
N ASP A 105 -13.78 14.25 -11.57
CA ASP A 105 -14.90 13.40 -11.14
C ASP A 105 -14.72 12.01 -11.77
N CYS A 106 -14.26 11.07 -10.99
CA CYS A 106 -14.13 9.67 -11.39
C CYS A 106 -14.34 8.74 -10.18
N TRP A 107 -14.50 7.48 -10.43
CA TRP A 107 -14.67 6.46 -9.40
C TRP A 107 -13.45 6.36 -8.47
N SER A 108 -13.73 6.13 -7.19
CA SER A 108 -12.76 5.77 -6.16
C SER A 108 -13.38 4.74 -5.21
N PHE A 109 -12.57 3.93 -4.55
CA PHE A 109 -13.07 2.82 -3.72
C PHE A 109 -12.77 2.97 -2.22
N LEU A 110 -12.08 4.03 -1.82
CA LEU A 110 -11.92 4.46 -0.43
C LEU A 110 -12.32 5.93 -0.28
N PRO A 111 -12.75 6.36 0.91
CA PRO A 111 -13.02 7.76 1.19
C PRO A 111 -11.76 8.61 1.01
N ALA A 112 -11.91 9.77 0.38
CA ALA A 112 -10.87 10.78 0.22
C ALA A 112 -11.48 12.17 0.02
N LYS A 113 -10.66 13.22 0.11
CA LYS A 113 -11.09 14.63 -0.11
C LYS A 113 -11.61 14.84 -1.54
N SER A 114 -11.06 14.14 -2.52
CA SER A 114 -11.47 14.13 -3.91
C SER A 114 -10.97 12.86 -4.61
N PRO A 115 -11.54 12.50 -5.79
CA PRO A 115 -11.03 11.40 -6.60
C PRO A 115 -9.55 11.55 -6.96
N LEU A 116 -9.08 12.76 -7.28
CA LEU A 116 -7.67 13.01 -7.56
C LEU A 116 -6.79 12.74 -6.33
N ALA A 117 -7.20 13.22 -5.15
CA ALA A 117 -6.49 12.96 -3.90
C ALA A 117 -6.45 11.44 -3.58
N PHE A 118 -7.56 10.74 -3.84
CA PHE A 118 -7.60 9.28 -3.69
C PHE A 118 -6.59 8.59 -4.60
N TRP A 119 -6.60 8.88 -5.91
CA TRP A 119 -5.75 8.18 -6.86
C TRP A 119 -4.27 8.50 -6.68
N ALA A 120 -3.92 9.76 -6.40
CA ALA A 120 -2.55 10.15 -6.09
C ALA A 120 -2.02 9.41 -4.85
N ARG A 121 -2.79 9.41 -3.75
CA ARG A 121 -2.45 8.72 -2.50
C ARG A 121 -2.33 7.21 -2.70
N ARG A 122 -3.38 6.59 -3.26
CA ARG A 122 -3.43 5.14 -3.42
C ARG A 122 -2.28 4.61 -4.28
N GLN A 123 -2.01 5.27 -5.42
CA GLN A 123 -0.96 4.82 -6.32
C GLN A 123 0.45 5.05 -5.74
N ALA A 124 0.64 6.12 -4.96
CA ALA A 124 1.89 6.33 -4.23
C ALA A 124 2.15 5.22 -3.21
N HIS A 125 1.15 4.86 -2.39
CA HIS A 125 1.29 3.78 -1.40
C HIS A 125 1.38 2.39 -2.03
N GLU A 126 0.63 2.12 -3.09
CA GLU A 126 0.74 0.88 -3.86
C GLU A 126 2.17 0.67 -4.37
N THR A 127 2.71 1.70 -5.02
CA THR A 127 4.05 1.66 -5.58
C THR A 127 5.12 1.57 -4.48
N ALA A 128 4.94 2.26 -3.35
CA ALA A 128 5.88 2.21 -2.22
C ALA A 128 5.96 0.83 -1.56
N VAL A 129 4.82 0.16 -1.35
CA VAL A 129 4.79 -1.19 -0.79
C VAL A 129 5.48 -2.17 -1.75
N HIS A 130 5.17 -2.08 -3.05
CA HIS A 130 5.78 -2.96 -4.05
C HIS A 130 7.25 -2.61 -4.39
N ARG A 131 7.69 -1.38 -4.11
CA ARG A 131 9.12 -1.06 -4.12
C ARG A 131 9.88 -1.85 -3.05
N VAL A 132 9.32 -1.97 -1.83
CA VAL A 132 9.91 -2.82 -0.77
C VAL A 132 9.96 -4.28 -1.21
N ASP A 133 8.92 -4.77 -1.88
CA ASP A 133 8.87 -6.12 -2.43
C ASP A 133 10.00 -6.35 -3.47
N ALA A 134 10.24 -5.37 -4.35
CA ALA A 134 11.33 -5.44 -5.34
C ALA A 134 12.73 -5.37 -4.68
N GLU A 135 12.91 -4.52 -3.68
CA GLU A 135 14.16 -4.44 -2.91
C GLU A 135 14.43 -5.74 -2.14
N SER A 136 13.39 -6.37 -1.59
CA SER A 136 13.47 -7.68 -0.95
C SER A 136 13.93 -8.76 -1.94
N ALA A 137 13.37 -8.78 -3.16
CA ALA A 137 13.82 -9.69 -4.22
C ALA A 137 15.27 -9.43 -4.66
N ALA A 138 15.71 -8.17 -4.60
CA ALA A 138 17.09 -7.78 -4.86
C ALA A 138 18.08 -8.12 -3.72
N GLY A 139 17.59 -8.73 -2.63
CA GLY A 139 18.40 -9.11 -1.47
C GLY A 139 18.78 -7.94 -0.55
N ALA A 140 18.04 -6.84 -0.58
CA ALA A 140 18.26 -5.72 0.34
C ALA A 140 18.02 -6.17 1.79
N ALA A 141 19.01 -5.98 2.65
CA ALA A 141 18.90 -6.28 4.08
C ALA A 141 17.92 -5.33 4.79
N GLU A 142 17.86 -4.09 4.31
CA GLU A 142 16.97 -3.03 4.82
C GLU A 142 16.29 -2.36 3.62
N PRO A 143 14.97 -2.13 3.69
CA PRO A 143 14.29 -1.36 2.66
C PRO A 143 14.71 0.11 2.72
N THR A 144 14.74 0.77 1.56
CA THR A 144 14.98 2.21 1.49
C THR A 144 13.99 2.96 2.38
N ALA A 145 14.49 3.89 3.18
CA ALA A 145 13.67 4.62 4.14
C ALA A 145 12.57 5.44 3.46
N THR A 146 11.38 5.33 3.99
CA THR A 146 10.21 6.11 3.58
C THR A 146 10.11 7.37 4.45
N ASP A 147 9.71 8.49 3.86
CA ASP A 147 9.46 9.73 4.63
C ASP A 147 8.45 9.48 5.76
N PRO A 148 8.70 9.96 6.99
CA PRO A 148 7.83 9.69 8.14
C PRO A 148 6.39 10.21 7.99
N ALA A 149 6.19 11.35 7.30
CA ALA A 149 4.83 11.87 7.07
C ALA A 149 4.08 11.03 6.06
N PHE A 150 4.76 10.59 4.98
CA PHE A 150 4.20 9.68 3.99
C PHE A 150 3.91 8.30 4.61
N ALA A 151 4.81 7.75 5.43
CA ALA A 151 4.59 6.48 6.11
C ALA A 151 3.38 6.54 7.07
N ALA A 152 3.25 7.62 7.85
CA ALA A 152 2.10 7.85 8.72
C ALA A 152 0.78 7.97 7.93
N ASP A 153 0.82 8.61 6.76
CA ASP A 153 -0.32 8.68 5.85
C ASP A 153 -0.71 7.29 5.30
N GLY A 154 0.27 6.45 4.97
CA GLY A 154 0.03 5.07 4.54
C GLY A 154 -0.52 4.17 5.64
N LEU A 155 -0.12 4.39 6.89
CA LEU A 155 -0.76 3.77 8.06
C LEU A 155 -2.22 4.19 8.17
N ALA A 156 -2.51 5.48 8.04
CA ALA A 156 -3.89 5.97 8.06
C ALA A 156 -4.72 5.37 6.91
N GLU A 157 -4.19 5.27 5.69
CA GLU A 157 -4.88 4.64 4.55
C GLU A 157 -5.21 3.17 4.86
N LEU A 158 -4.26 2.40 5.38
CA LEU A 158 -4.47 1.01 5.75
C LEU A 158 -5.54 0.88 6.84
N LEU A 159 -5.36 1.61 7.93
CA LEU A 159 -6.16 1.45 9.14
C LEU A 159 -7.59 2.00 8.96
N THR A 160 -7.73 3.22 8.42
CA THR A 160 -9.02 3.89 8.31
C THR A 160 -9.71 3.70 6.96
N GLY A 161 -9.00 3.19 5.95
CA GLY A 161 -9.52 2.91 4.63
C GLY A 161 -9.76 1.42 4.40
N PHE A 162 -8.71 0.62 4.35
CA PHE A 162 -8.81 -0.79 3.98
C PHE A 162 -9.40 -1.66 5.09
N LEU A 163 -8.93 -1.48 6.32
CA LEU A 163 -9.22 -2.38 7.42
C LEU A 163 -10.68 -2.31 7.89
N VAL A 164 -11.28 -1.12 7.85
CA VAL A 164 -12.65 -0.88 8.32
C VAL A 164 -13.74 -1.35 7.34
N ARG A 165 -13.35 -1.92 6.21
CA ARG A 165 -14.32 -2.41 5.22
C ARG A 165 -15.20 -3.53 5.80
N PRO A 166 -16.51 -3.55 5.49
CA PRO A 166 -17.44 -4.56 6.03
C PRO A 166 -17.02 -6.00 5.72
N ARG A 167 -16.38 -6.22 4.57
CA ARG A 167 -15.88 -7.54 4.11
C ARG A 167 -14.47 -7.85 4.57
N GLY A 168 -13.86 -7.03 5.45
CA GLY A 168 -12.56 -7.29 6.05
C GLY A 168 -12.56 -8.66 6.75
N ARG A 169 -11.41 -9.34 6.73
CA ARG A 169 -11.26 -10.72 7.28
C ARG A 169 -10.74 -10.72 8.71
N LEU A 170 -10.18 -9.62 9.17
CA LEU A 170 -9.66 -9.51 10.53
C LEU A 170 -10.83 -9.51 11.53
N ARG A 171 -10.95 -10.59 12.29
CA ARG A 171 -12.01 -10.81 13.27
C ARG A 171 -11.44 -11.52 14.49
N SER A 172 -12.11 -11.36 15.63
CA SER A 172 -11.82 -12.07 16.87
C SER A 172 -13.12 -12.45 17.57
N GLU A 173 -13.17 -13.60 18.22
CA GLU A 173 -14.34 -14.04 18.98
C GLU A 173 -14.62 -13.13 20.19
N ARG A 174 -13.56 -12.64 20.82
CA ARG A 174 -13.62 -11.63 21.90
C ARG A 174 -13.09 -10.30 21.39
N THR A 175 -13.60 -9.21 21.93
CA THR A 175 -13.06 -7.87 21.61
C THR A 175 -11.60 -7.78 22.07
N ARG A 176 -10.73 -7.35 21.18
CA ARG A 176 -9.31 -7.14 21.42
C ARG A 176 -8.91 -5.78 20.85
N THR A 177 -7.94 -5.14 21.47
CA THR A 177 -7.48 -3.80 21.11
C THR A 177 -5.99 -3.80 20.80
N LEU A 178 -5.64 -3.21 19.64
CA LEU A 178 -4.27 -2.97 19.21
C LEU A 178 -4.02 -1.47 19.14
N LEU A 179 -3.13 -0.94 19.98
CA LEU A 179 -2.68 0.44 19.91
C LEU A 179 -1.42 0.53 19.05
N VAL A 180 -1.48 1.29 17.97
CA VAL A 180 -0.36 1.60 17.08
C VAL A 180 0.10 3.01 17.36
N ARG A 181 1.40 3.23 17.68
CA ARG A 181 1.93 4.55 18.05
C ARG A 181 3.24 4.82 17.33
N ALA A 182 3.29 5.90 16.55
CA ALA A 182 4.53 6.38 15.95
C ALA A 182 5.38 7.17 16.97
N THR A 183 6.70 6.98 16.91
CA THR A 183 7.66 7.71 17.78
C THR A 183 8.21 8.97 17.16
N ASP A 184 8.23 9.04 15.84
CA ASP A 184 8.76 10.15 15.04
C ASP A 184 7.66 11.05 14.44
N ARG A 185 6.38 10.72 14.73
CA ARG A 185 5.19 11.51 14.36
C ARG A 185 4.18 11.51 15.51
N PRO A 186 3.46 12.62 15.76
CA PRO A 186 2.46 12.69 16.84
C PRO A 186 1.13 12.03 16.39
N VAL A 187 1.18 10.75 15.98
CA VAL A 187 0.02 10.00 15.51
C VAL A 187 -0.08 8.66 16.20
N SER A 188 -1.30 8.25 16.48
CA SER A 188 -1.61 6.94 17.04
C SER A 188 -3.00 6.49 16.62
N TRP A 189 -3.23 5.18 16.62
CA TRP A 189 -4.50 4.57 16.27
C TRP A 189 -4.81 3.44 17.23
N LEU A 190 -6.04 3.42 17.77
CA LEU A 190 -6.57 2.28 18.50
C LEU A 190 -7.46 1.47 17.58
N VAL A 191 -7.03 0.26 17.26
CA VAL A 191 -7.76 -0.71 16.44
C VAL A 191 -8.53 -1.65 17.36
N THR A 192 -9.85 -1.68 17.22
CA THR A 192 -10.72 -2.61 17.95
C THR A 192 -11.15 -3.73 17.03
N ILE A 193 -10.80 -4.95 17.41
CA ILE A 193 -11.03 -6.18 16.64
C ILE A 193 -12.01 -7.05 17.43
N GLY A 194 -13.15 -7.36 16.82
CA GLY A 194 -14.20 -8.19 17.42
C GLY A 194 -14.85 -9.08 16.37
N ARG A 195 -16.09 -9.51 16.64
CA ARG A 195 -16.91 -10.27 15.68
C ARG A 195 -17.42 -9.39 14.53
N ASP A 196 -17.65 -8.11 14.84
CA ASP A 196 -18.07 -7.08 13.89
C ASP A 196 -16.88 -6.54 13.06
N PRO A 197 -17.14 -5.76 12.00
CA PRO A 197 -16.08 -5.05 11.29
C PRO A 197 -15.19 -4.25 12.23
N VAL A 198 -13.90 -4.26 11.95
CA VAL A 198 -12.89 -3.52 12.71
C VAL A 198 -13.28 -2.04 12.79
N THR A 199 -13.10 -1.44 13.96
CA THR A 199 -13.18 0.01 14.14
C THR A 199 -11.83 0.59 14.51
N VAL A 200 -11.57 1.81 14.09
CA VAL A 200 -10.29 2.51 14.33
C VAL A 200 -10.58 3.90 14.87
N THR A 201 -9.93 4.24 15.98
CA THR A 201 -9.97 5.58 16.57
C THR A 201 -8.59 6.22 16.42
N GLU A 202 -8.51 7.31 15.69
CA GLU A 202 -7.28 8.10 15.52
C GLU A 202 -7.07 9.04 16.71
N GLY A 203 -5.79 9.31 17.05
CA GLY A 203 -5.43 10.17 18.18
C GLY A 203 -5.71 9.54 19.54
N ALA A 204 -5.90 8.22 19.60
CA ALA A 204 -6.08 7.50 20.85
C ALA A 204 -4.86 7.74 21.77
N GLY A 205 -5.12 8.32 22.94
CA GLY A 205 -4.09 8.55 23.94
C GLY A 205 -3.47 7.24 24.45
N ALA A 206 -2.57 7.34 25.43
CA ALA A 206 -1.91 6.20 26.07
C ALA A 206 -2.85 5.37 26.98
N GLY A 207 -4.08 5.09 26.52
CA GLY A 207 -5.01 4.21 27.20
C GLY A 207 -4.54 2.75 27.20
N PRO A 208 -5.07 1.92 28.10
CA PRO A 208 -4.75 0.49 28.10
C PRO A 208 -5.26 -0.17 26.81
N ALA A 209 -4.41 -1.00 26.20
CA ALA A 209 -4.75 -1.85 25.06
C ALA A 209 -4.23 -3.26 25.32
N ASP A 210 -4.86 -4.28 24.69
CA ASP A 210 -4.40 -5.66 24.85
C ASP A 210 -2.99 -5.83 24.27
N CYS A 211 -2.68 -5.13 23.17
CA CYS A 211 -1.35 -5.04 22.58
C CYS A 211 -1.05 -3.60 22.18
N THR A 212 0.17 -3.15 22.42
CA THR A 212 0.68 -1.86 21.95
C THR A 212 1.91 -2.11 21.09
N VAL A 213 1.92 -1.51 19.90
CA VAL A 213 3.06 -1.54 18.98
C VAL A 213 3.57 -0.11 18.80
N THR A 214 4.82 0.12 19.19
CA THR A 214 5.46 1.44 19.16
C THR A 214 6.72 1.39 18.31
N GLY A 215 6.88 2.31 17.38
CA GLY A 215 8.03 2.34 16.47
C GLY A 215 8.06 3.59 15.59
N ARG A 216 9.04 3.69 14.71
CA ARG A 216 9.07 4.75 13.71
C ARG A 216 7.94 4.53 12.70
N ALA A 217 7.37 5.60 12.17
CA ALA A 217 6.28 5.51 11.20
C ALA A 217 6.60 4.59 10.01
N HIS A 218 7.84 4.65 9.50
CA HIS A 218 8.34 3.75 8.44
C HIS A 218 8.25 2.27 8.83
N ASP A 219 8.76 1.91 10.01
CA ASP A 219 8.79 0.52 10.48
C ASP A 219 7.37 -0.01 10.71
N LEU A 220 6.52 0.79 11.35
CA LEU A 220 5.10 0.46 11.58
C LEU A 220 4.33 0.32 10.26
N TYR A 221 4.57 1.20 9.30
CA TYR A 221 3.94 1.14 7.98
C TYR A 221 4.23 -0.20 7.30
N LEU A 222 5.49 -0.59 7.22
CA LEU A 222 5.88 -1.83 6.58
C LEU A 222 5.50 -3.08 7.40
N LEU A 223 5.55 -2.99 8.74
CA LEU A 223 5.10 -4.07 9.61
C LEU A 223 3.62 -4.37 9.41
N LEU A 224 2.76 -3.35 9.43
CA LEU A 224 1.32 -3.54 9.29
C LEU A 224 0.89 -3.88 7.85
N TRP A 225 1.69 -3.53 6.84
CA TRP A 225 1.56 -4.06 5.49
C TRP A 225 2.19 -5.46 5.31
N ASN A 226 2.64 -6.11 6.40
CA ASN A 226 3.27 -7.44 6.42
C ASN A 226 4.58 -7.53 5.59
N ARG A 227 5.36 -6.44 5.54
CA ARG A 227 6.66 -6.38 4.83
C ARG A 227 7.86 -6.39 5.78
N LEU A 228 7.65 -6.11 7.07
CA LEU A 228 8.68 -6.24 8.09
C LEU A 228 8.21 -7.15 9.24
N PRO A 229 9.12 -7.83 9.93
CA PRO A 229 8.80 -8.63 11.11
C PRO A 229 8.51 -7.75 12.34
N ALA A 230 7.89 -8.34 13.37
CA ALA A 230 7.45 -7.62 14.56
C ALA A 230 8.60 -7.08 15.43
N ASP A 231 9.78 -7.64 15.34
CA ASP A 231 10.99 -7.24 16.07
C ASP A 231 11.54 -5.85 15.64
N ARG A 232 10.95 -5.27 14.58
CA ARG A 232 11.25 -3.90 14.12
C ARG A 232 10.54 -2.82 14.94
N ALA A 233 9.66 -3.22 15.86
CA ALA A 233 8.93 -2.32 16.72
C ALA A 233 8.94 -2.83 18.17
N GLU A 234 8.75 -1.94 19.13
CA GLU A 234 8.51 -2.32 20.50
C GLU A 234 7.08 -2.84 20.64
N VAL A 235 6.93 -4.07 21.14
CA VAL A 235 5.63 -4.73 21.35
C VAL A 235 5.42 -4.95 22.83
N ALA A 236 4.35 -4.39 23.38
CA ALA A 236 3.94 -4.57 24.78
C ALA A 236 2.55 -5.18 24.87
N GLY A 237 2.35 -6.11 25.80
CA GLY A 237 1.08 -6.82 25.98
C GLY A 237 1.00 -8.12 25.18
N ASP A 238 -0.18 -8.43 24.64
CA ASP A 238 -0.46 -9.70 23.95
C ASP A 238 0.01 -9.69 22.49
N ALA A 239 1.24 -10.12 22.26
CA ALA A 239 1.87 -10.17 20.92
C ALA A 239 1.12 -11.09 19.93
N SER A 240 0.27 -12.04 20.39
CA SER A 240 -0.53 -12.88 19.49
C SER A 240 -1.51 -12.10 18.60
N LEU A 241 -1.76 -10.83 18.95
CA LEU A 241 -2.53 -9.92 18.09
C LEU A 241 -1.83 -9.60 16.77
N LEU A 242 -0.50 -9.61 16.74
CA LEU A 242 0.25 -9.41 15.50
C LEU A 242 0.21 -10.65 14.58
N ASP A 243 0.11 -11.85 15.16
CA ASP A 243 -0.12 -13.07 14.38
C ASP A 243 -1.53 -13.05 13.76
N LEU A 244 -2.54 -12.72 14.58
CA LEU A 244 -3.90 -12.52 14.12
C LEU A 244 -3.98 -11.45 13.01
N TRP A 245 -3.22 -10.35 13.17
CA TRP A 245 -3.11 -9.30 12.15
C TRP A 245 -2.56 -9.86 10.84
N ARG A 246 -1.43 -10.54 10.90
CA ARG A 246 -0.75 -11.08 9.72
C ARG A 246 -1.65 -12.04 8.93
N GLU A 247 -2.40 -12.88 9.61
CA GLU A 247 -3.32 -13.84 9.01
C GLU A 247 -4.60 -13.18 8.48
N GLY A 248 -5.14 -12.20 9.22
CA GLY A 248 -6.46 -11.60 8.98
C GLY A 248 -6.45 -10.35 8.09
N SER A 249 -5.29 -9.72 7.87
CA SER A 249 -5.19 -8.45 7.13
C SER A 249 -4.43 -8.51 5.78
N PRO A 250 -4.34 -9.63 5.06
CA PRO A 250 -3.74 -9.59 3.75
C PRO A 250 -4.60 -8.75 2.81
N ILE A 251 -4.03 -7.68 2.25
CA ILE A 251 -4.68 -6.92 1.18
C ILE A 251 -4.43 -7.69 -0.11
N ARG A 252 -5.46 -8.33 -0.61
CA ARG A 252 -5.43 -9.04 -1.90
C ARG A 252 -6.30 -8.29 -2.89
N TRP A 253 -5.74 -8.01 -4.05
CA TRP A 253 -6.47 -7.53 -5.21
C TRP A 253 -6.98 -8.75 -5.97
N GLY A 254 -8.29 -8.96 -5.96
CA GLY A 254 -8.98 -9.99 -6.74
C GLY A 254 -9.98 -9.35 -7.67
#